data_b2f91a2ae635eb31d54d13967e75dd07
#
_entry.id   b2f91a2ae635eb31d54d13967e75dd07
#
_cell.length_a   1.000
_cell.length_b   1.000
_cell.length_c   1.000
_cell.angle_alpha   90.00
_cell.angle_beta   90.00
_cell.angle_gamma   90.00
#
_symmetry.space_group_name_H-M   'P 1'
#
loop_
_entity.id
_entity.type
_entity.pdbx_description
1 polymer ?
#
loop_
_entity_poly.entity_id
_entity_poly.type
_entity_poly.pdbx_seq_one_letter_code
_entity_poly.pdbx_strand_id
1 'polypeptide(L)'
;MSLEDLVKDGIKNIPAYIPGDTAESVEKKYGIAPEDILKLASNENQFGPSPKAIEAMAKEVGRVHIYPDPFCIEIRKKIGVMNGFDDSGDNVVIAVGASGILSLLGEVFIKKGDEVIF
;
A
#
# COMPACT_ATOMS: atom_id res chain seq x y z
N MET A 1 5.60 34.45 -8.56
CA MET A 1 6.03 33.11 -8.15
C MET A 1 4.88 32.17 -8.50
N SER A 2 5.08 31.29 -9.47
CA SER A 2 4.07 30.30 -9.86
C SER A 2 4.11 29.10 -8.88
N LEU A 3 3.07 28.25 -8.89
CA LEU A 3 3.09 27.01 -8.10
C LEU A 3 4.24 26.08 -8.52
N GLU A 4 4.62 26.13 -9.79
CA GLU A 4 5.74 25.36 -10.35
C GLU A 4 7.09 25.76 -9.73
N ASP A 5 7.26 27.05 -9.36
CA ASP A 5 8.48 27.53 -8.71
C ASP A 5 8.67 26.92 -7.30
N LEU A 6 7.59 26.42 -6.68
CA LEU A 6 7.60 25.79 -5.36
C LEU A 6 7.90 24.28 -5.39
N VAL A 7 7.81 23.67 -6.58
CA VAL A 7 8.06 22.23 -6.74
C VAL A 7 9.56 21.95 -6.69
N LYS A 8 9.96 20.93 -5.93
CA LYS A 8 11.35 20.45 -5.88
C LYS A 8 11.80 20.04 -7.29
N ASP A 9 13.02 20.42 -7.67
CA ASP A 9 13.54 20.14 -9.03
C ASP A 9 13.55 18.66 -9.39
N GLY A 10 13.86 17.77 -8.44
CA GLY A 10 13.81 16.33 -8.65
C GLY A 10 12.43 15.77 -8.97
N ILE A 11 11.34 16.54 -8.70
CA ILE A 11 9.96 16.09 -8.95
C ILE A 11 9.44 16.60 -10.30
N LYS A 12 9.93 17.74 -10.79
CA LYS A 12 9.41 18.39 -12.00
C LYS A 12 9.43 17.50 -13.26
N ASN A 13 10.38 16.57 -13.32
CA ASN A 13 10.61 15.72 -14.49
C ASN A 13 10.21 14.24 -14.25
N ILE A 14 9.59 13.91 -13.14
CA ILE A 14 9.11 12.56 -12.90
C ILE A 14 7.90 12.31 -13.80
N PRO A 15 7.93 11.27 -14.66
CA PRO A 15 6.77 10.93 -15.49
C PRO A 15 5.61 10.50 -14.58
N ALA A 16 4.38 10.86 -15.00
CA ALA A 16 3.19 10.40 -14.29
C ALA A 16 3.11 8.87 -14.30
N TYR A 17 2.74 8.30 -13.17
CA TYR A 17 2.48 6.86 -13.09
C TYR A 17 1.29 6.48 -13.98
N ILE A 18 1.48 5.48 -14.84
CA ILE A 18 0.43 4.93 -15.69
C ILE A 18 -0.04 3.62 -15.03
N PRO A 19 -1.25 3.60 -14.43
CA PRO A 19 -1.79 2.38 -13.84
C PRO A 19 -2.09 1.34 -14.93
N GLY A 20 -2.07 0.06 -14.57
CA GLY A 20 -2.55 -0.99 -15.45
C GLY A 20 -4.05 -0.88 -15.72
N ASP A 21 -4.51 -1.49 -16.82
CA ASP A 21 -5.92 -1.52 -17.18
C ASP A 21 -6.78 -2.21 -16.11
N THR A 22 -8.00 -1.68 -15.90
CA THR A 22 -9.03 -2.35 -15.09
C THR A 22 -9.86 -3.30 -15.97
N ALA A 23 -10.58 -4.25 -15.37
CA ALA A 23 -11.47 -5.14 -16.12
C ALA A 23 -12.48 -4.33 -16.95
N GLU A 24 -13.03 -3.25 -16.38
CA GLU A 24 -13.98 -2.37 -17.08
C GLU A 24 -13.33 -1.60 -18.24
N SER A 25 -12.04 -1.23 -18.12
CA SER A 25 -11.32 -0.57 -19.23
C SER A 25 -11.06 -1.55 -20.37
N VAL A 26 -10.72 -2.80 -20.04
CA VAL A 26 -10.53 -3.88 -21.02
C VAL A 26 -11.84 -4.24 -21.72
N GLU A 27 -12.94 -4.36 -20.98
CA GLU A 27 -14.29 -4.56 -21.54
C GLU A 27 -14.63 -3.48 -22.58
N LYS A 28 -14.49 -2.22 -22.18
CA LYS A 28 -14.77 -1.08 -23.08
C LYS A 28 -13.89 -1.07 -24.34
N LYS A 29 -12.64 -1.48 -24.21
CA LYS A 29 -11.66 -1.42 -25.30
C LYS A 29 -11.73 -2.60 -26.24
N TYR A 30 -12.03 -3.79 -25.71
CA TYR A 30 -11.93 -5.05 -26.45
C TYR A 30 -13.25 -5.82 -26.54
N GLY A 31 -14.29 -5.42 -25.82
CA GLY A 31 -15.59 -6.10 -25.82
C GLY A 31 -15.56 -7.46 -25.09
N ILE A 32 -14.60 -7.68 -24.20
CA ILE A 32 -14.49 -8.91 -23.42
C ILE A 32 -15.23 -8.71 -22.11
N ALA A 33 -16.13 -9.64 -21.76
CA ALA A 33 -16.88 -9.54 -20.51
C ALA A 33 -15.95 -9.60 -19.28
N PRO A 34 -16.18 -8.81 -18.22
CA PRO A 34 -15.31 -8.76 -17.03
C PRO A 34 -15.05 -10.13 -16.39
N GLU A 35 -16.03 -11.03 -16.42
CA GLU A 35 -15.93 -12.40 -15.91
C GLU A 35 -14.99 -13.30 -16.72
N ASP A 36 -14.73 -12.95 -17.98
CA ASP A 36 -13.82 -13.67 -18.86
C ASP A 36 -12.37 -13.13 -18.79
N ILE A 37 -12.14 -12.10 -17.94
CA ILE A 37 -10.84 -11.46 -17.80
C ILE A 37 -10.13 -11.99 -16.56
N LEU A 38 -9.01 -12.71 -16.74
CA LEU A 38 -8.11 -13.07 -15.65
C LEU A 38 -7.00 -12.02 -15.53
N LYS A 39 -7.13 -11.14 -14.54
CA LYS A 39 -6.11 -10.12 -14.26
C LYS A 39 -4.98 -10.70 -13.43
N LEU A 40 -3.80 -10.85 -14.02
CA LEU A 40 -2.58 -11.33 -13.34
C LEU A 40 -1.59 -10.18 -13.02
N ALA A 41 -2.06 -8.93 -13.13
CA ALA A 41 -1.29 -7.73 -12.84
C ALA A 41 -1.62 -7.16 -11.45
N SER A 42 -0.85 -6.13 -11.04
CA SER A 42 -1.08 -5.35 -9.81
C SER A 42 -0.90 -6.10 -8.50
N ASN A 43 -0.32 -7.30 -8.51
CA ASN A 43 -0.11 -8.14 -7.33
C ASN A 43 -1.39 -8.34 -6.50
N GLU A 44 -2.52 -8.53 -7.19
CA GLU A 44 -3.84 -8.75 -6.59
C GLU A 44 -4.09 -10.25 -6.37
N ASN A 45 -4.76 -10.59 -5.26
CA ASN A 45 -5.16 -11.97 -4.98
C ASN A 45 -6.50 -12.29 -5.65
N GLN A 46 -6.48 -13.03 -6.75
CA GLN A 46 -7.67 -13.40 -7.51
C GLN A 46 -8.63 -14.35 -6.76
N PHE A 47 -8.17 -15.01 -5.69
CA PHE A 47 -9.02 -15.84 -4.83
C PHE A 47 -9.84 -15.03 -3.83
N GLY A 48 -9.65 -13.70 -3.80
CA GLY A 48 -10.34 -12.82 -2.88
C GLY A 48 -9.80 -12.85 -1.44
N PRO A 49 -10.46 -12.15 -0.53
CA PRO A 49 -10.05 -12.07 0.87
C PRO A 49 -10.46 -13.32 1.66
N SER A 50 -9.74 -13.58 2.77
CA SER A 50 -10.13 -14.62 3.72
C SER A 50 -11.54 -14.38 4.27
N PRO A 51 -12.42 -15.40 4.35
CA PRO A 51 -13.74 -15.27 4.97
C PRO A 51 -13.69 -14.72 6.41
N LYS A 52 -12.68 -15.11 7.19
CA LYS A 52 -12.46 -14.59 8.55
C LYS A 52 -12.13 -13.10 8.55
N ALA A 53 -11.40 -12.63 7.54
CA ALA A 53 -11.10 -11.20 7.41
C ALA A 53 -12.37 -10.40 7.07
N ILE A 54 -13.21 -10.91 6.17
CA ILE A 54 -14.51 -10.30 5.84
C ILE A 54 -15.39 -10.20 7.09
N GLU A 55 -15.51 -11.28 7.86
CA GLU A 55 -16.30 -11.30 9.10
C GLU A 55 -15.77 -10.27 10.13
N ALA A 56 -14.45 -10.20 10.32
CA ALA A 56 -13.84 -9.25 11.23
C ALA A 56 -14.10 -7.79 10.80
N MET A 57 -13.94 -7.49 9.52
CA MET A 57 -14.23 -6.15 8.98
C MET A 57 -15.70 -5.78 9.15
N ALA A 58 -16.63 -6.70 8.88
CA ALA A 58 -18.06 -6.46 9.06
C ALA A 58 -18.43 -6.12 10.50
N LYS A 59 -17.78 -6.74 11.49
CA LYS A 59 -17.98 -6.41 12.92
C LYS A 59 -17.51 -5.00 13.28
N GLU A 60 -16.46 -4.51 12.62
CA GLU A 60 -15.87 -3.21 12.92
C GLU A 60 -16.51 -2.04 12.14
N VAL A 61 -17.32 -2.30 11.10
CA VAL A 61 -17.96 -1.24 10.29
C VAL A 61 -18.73 -0.22 11.14
N GLY A 62 -19.42 -0.66 12.21
CA GLY A 62 -20.13 0.24 13.12
C GLY A 62 -19.23 1.16 13.96
N ARG A 63 -17.93 0.94 13.95
CA ARG A 63 -16.92 1.67 14.77
C ARG A 63 -15.94 2.51 13.96
N VAL A 64 -16.13 2.60 12.64
CA VAL A 64 -15.20 3.33 11.74
C VAL A 64 -15.06 4.83 12.04
N HIS A 65 -15.96 5.39 12.86
CA HIS A 65 -15.90 6.78 13.33
C HIS A 65 -14.95 6.99 14.51
N ILE A 66 -14.38 5.91 15.05
CA ILE A 66 -13.42 5.94 16.17
C ILE A 66 -12.02 5.72 15.61
N TYR A 67 -11.05 6.57 15.99
CA TYR A 67 -9.67 6.35 15.60
C TYR A 67 -9.14 5.02 16.13
N PRO A 68 -8.42 4.25 15.32
CA PRO A 68 -7.71 3.06 15.79
C PRO A 68 -6.53 3.44 16.69
N ASP A 69 -5.91 2.44 17.33
CA ASP A 69 -4.64 2.61 18.02
C ASP A 69 -3.57 3.16 17.08
N PRO A 70 -3.06 4.39 17.30
CA PRO A 70 -2.08 5.01 16.41
C PRO A 70 -0.72 4.30 16.41
N PHE A 71 -0.44 3.51 17.44
CA PHE A 71 0.80 2.73 17.56
C PHE A 71 0.68 1.32 16.99
N CYS A 72 -0.51 0.88 16.63
CA CYS A 72 -0.76 -0.45 16.06
C CYS A 72 -0.19 -1.60 16.90
N ILE A 73 -0.23 -1.49 18.24
CA ILE A 73 0.50 -2.37 19.17
C ILE A 73 0.15 -3.84 18.94
N GLU A 74 -1.13 -4.18 18.91
CA GLU A 74 -1.57 -5.58 18.79
C GLU A 74 -1.18 -6.23 17.45
N ILE A 75 -1.28 -5.51 16.34
CA ILE A 75 -0.90 -6.05 15.05
C ILE A 75 0.62 -6.17 14.91
N ARG A 76 1.38 -5.20 15.44
CA ARG A 76 2.85 -5.24 15.47
C ARG A 76 3.35 -6.46 16.21
N LYS A 77 2.82 -6.74 17.41
CA LYS A 77 3.14 -7.96 18.18
C LYS A 77 2.86 -9.23 17.40
N LYS A 78 1.65 -9.35 16.83
CA LYS A 78 1.27 -10.53 16.03
C LYS A 78 2.21 -10.76 14.84
N ILE A 79 2.52 -9.70 14.10
CA ILE A 79 3.42 -9.79 12.95
C ILE A 79 4.83 -10.15 13.41
N GLY A 80 5.31 -9.56 14.51
CA GLY A 80 6.62 -9.86 15.09
C GLY A 80 6.75 -11.34 15.41
N VAL A 81 5.84 -11.88 16.20
CA VAL A 81 5.83 -13.31 16.57
C VAL A 81 5.73 -14.23 15.37
N MET A 82 4.87 -13.92 14.38
CA MET A 82 4.74 -14.70 13.14
C MET A 82 6.04 -14.75 12.32
N ASN A 83 6.92 -13.77 12.49
CA ASN A 83 8.21 -13.69 11.79
C ASN A 83 9.40 -14.08 12.69
N GLY A 84 9.16 -14.69 13.84
CA GLY A 84 10.20 -15.20 14.73
C GLY A 84 10.86 -14.16 15.62
N PHE A 85 10.28 -12.97 15.76
CA PHE A 85 10.70 -11.97 16.75
C PHE A 85 9.97 -12.18 18.08
N ASP A 86 10.38 -11.42 19.09
CA ASP A 86 9.67 -11.36 20.38
C ASP A 86 8.28 -10.70 20.25
N ASP A 87 7.51 -10.70 21.31
CA ASP A 87 6.16 -10.15 21.39
C ASP A 87 6.10 -8.65 21.73
N SER A 88 7.25 -7.95 21.74
CA SER A 88 7.29 -6.50 21.97
C SER A 88 6.61 -5.71 20.84
N GLY A 89 6.76 -6.20 19.61
CA GLY A 89 6.37 -5.51 18.39
C GLY A 89 7.35 -4.42 17.96
N ASP A 90 8.48 -4.23 18.64
CA ASP A 90 9.45 -3.15 18.36
C ASP A 90 10.21 -3.37 17.04
N ASN A 91 10.22 -4.60 16.54
CA ASN A 91 10.83 -4.98 15.27
C ASN A 91 9.89 -4.79 14.06
N VAL A 92 8.70 -4.20 14.25
CA VAL A 92 7.69 -4.06 13.20
C VAL A 92 7.26 -2.60 13.05
N VAL A 93 7.27 -2.12 11.81
CA VAL A 93 6.74 -0.80 11.44
C VAL A 93 5.49 -0.99 10.57
N ILE A 94 4.44 -0.24 10.87
CA ILE A 94 3.20 -0.22 10.11
C ILE A 94 3.09 1.11 9.37
N ALA A 95 2.74 1.05 8.08
CA ALA A 95 2.50 2.24 7.27
C ALA A 95 1.40 1.98 6.23
N VAL A 96 1.08 2.99 5.43
CA VAL A 96 0.07 2.92 4.36
C VAL A 96 0.65 2.16 3.16
N GLY A 97 0.55 0.85 3.21
CA GLY A 97 1.08 -0.05 2.18
C GLY A 97 2.60 -0.02 2.06
N ALA A 98 3.14 -0.74 1.08
CA ALA A 98 4.57 -0.78 0.80
C ALA A 98 5.14 0.59 0.44
N SER A 99 4.38 1.42 -0.29
CA SER A 99 4.82 2.78 -0.66
C SER A 99 5.07 3.66 0.57
N GLY A 100 4.24 3.53 1.62
CA GLY A 100 4.47 4.22 2.89
C GLY A 100 5.77 3.80 3.56
N ILE A 101 6.06 2.49 3.57
CA ILE A 101 7.33 1.98 4.12
C ILE A 101 8.52 2.48 3.31
N LEU A 102 8.47 2.43 1.97
CA LEU A 102 9.54 2.92 1.11
C LEU A 102 9.81 4.41 1.32
N SER A 103 8.75 5.23 1.47
CA SER A 103 8.90 6.65 1.79
C SER A 103 9.61 6.87 3.13
N LEU A 104 9.19 6.14 4.18
CA LEU A 104 9.85 6.22 5.50
C LEU A 104 11.32 5.82 5.43
N LEU A 105 11.64 4.74 4.71
CA LEU A 105 13.04 4.32 4.51
C LEU A 105 13.85 5.40 3.79
N GLY A 106 13.26 6.01 2.74
CA GLY A 106 13.88 7.13 2.04
C GLY A 106 14.16 8.33 2.95
N GLU A 107 13.19 8.71 3.77
CA GLU A 107 13.32 9.84 4.69
C GLU A 107 14.36 9.60 5.80
N VAL A 108 14.41 8.37 6.32
CA VAL A 108 15.28 8.03 7.46
C VAL A 108 16.72 7.75 7.03
N PHE A 109 16.91 7.06 5.91
CA PHE A 109 18.24 6.51 5.57
C PHE A 109 18.92 7.20 4.39
N ILE A 110 18.18 7.85 3.47
CA ILE A 110 18.76 8.43 2.26
C ILE A 110 19.07 9.91 2.45
N LYS A 111 20.29 10.31 2.14
CA LYS A 111 20.76 11.69 2.18
C LYS A 111 21.38 12.09 0.84
N LYS A 112 21.66 13.37 0.66
CA LYS A 112 22.28 13.90 -0.56
C LYS A 112 23.62 13.20 -0.84
N GLY A 113 23.72 12.60 -2.02
CA GLY A 113 24.89 11.88 -2.49
C GLY A 113 24.79 10.35 -2.38
N ASP A 114 23.75 9.83 -1.73
CA ASP A 114 23.51 8.39 -1.70
C ASP A 114 22.88 7.93 -3.01
N GLU A 115 23.14 6.68 -3.36
CA GLU A 115 22.58 6.00 -4.54
C GLU A 115 21.58 4.93 -4.10
N VAL A 116 20.46 4.81 -4.83
CA VAL A 116 19.41 3.81 -4.59
C VAL A 116 19.19 3.01 -5.86
N ILE A 117 19.19 1.70 -5.74
CA ILE A 117 18.88 0.77 -6.84
C ILE A 117 17.48 0.18 -6.60
N PHE A 118 16.58 0.25 -7.58
CA PHE A 118 15.21 -0.28 -7.52
C PHE A 118 14.75 -0.86 -8.86
#